data_a2d741459534b817f7fd328324894918
#
_entry.id   a2d741459534b817f7fd328324894918
#
_cell.length_a   1.000
_cell.length_b   1.000
_cell.length_c   1.000
_cell.angle_alpha   90.00
_cell.angle_beta   90.00
_cell.angle_gamma   90.00
#
_symmetry.space_group_name_H-M   'P 1'
#
loop_
_entity.id
_entity.type
_entity.pdbx_description
1 polymer ?
#
loop_
_entity_poly.entity_id
_entity_poly.type
_entity_poly.pdbx_seq_one_letter_code
_entity_poly.pdbx_strand_id
1 'polypeptide(L)'
;MKKFLSLFVAIFATTALWAFDFVGGDNYLCYNITSSSEPYTVEVTYQAHFSGENYYGMTSIIIPNSVEHNGITYAVTSIGADAFLNCFALKSITIPESITNIGYRALRNCTALTSISIPNNVTSIGEYAFGGDTLLTSITIGSGVTSVGDRAFTKIGNLSKFVCLSPHITSIKEFSLSNHTNLDTLIASAAFFNMSEESQTTAPKHLQYASVIGGELTDNAVGFIHRSNKTLKVLDLSKATNTTIADETLKNCYNIEELYLPSNLTYIPYMGVAECVKLPSITIPASVVEIEGRAFENCRMLSSVDFAENGALVRIGDWAFYNCHELTNITIPEGVTEIGHAAFYGCTYLTEITLPSSVQEVADNGFALCGKLQKMHVKALVPPTIHSKTFYEVNRKIPVYVPDEVVEDYKADPYWKEFLIIGENTAVDNIQSPNANGEKIFRDGQLLIIRDGKTYNVMGMEVK
;
A
#
# COMPACT_ATOMS: atom_id res chain seq x y z
N MET A 1 59.18 76.46 12.05
CA MET A 1 58.31 75.80 13.04
C MET A 1 57.27 75.02 12.32
N LYS A 2 57.58 73.78 12.17
CA LYS A 2 56.65 72.79 11.45
C LYS A 2 55.67 72.29 12.48
N LYS A 3 54.39 72.58 12.29
CA LYS A 3 53.29 72.00 13.06
C LYS A 3 53.03 70.59 12.52
N PHE A 4 53.27 69.63 13.38
CA PHE A 4 52.80 68.25 13.14
C PHE A 4 51.27 68.23 13.25
N LEU A 5 50.61 68.06 12.14
CA LEU A 5 49.21 67.73 12.08
C LEU A 5 49.12 66.22 12.24
N SER A 6 48.86 65.73 13.41
CA SER A 6 48.53 64.32 13.64
C SER A 6 47.13 64.02 13.07
N LEU A 7 47.12 63.55 11.90
CA LEU A 7 45.91 62.98 11.28
C LEU A 7 45.56 61.68 12.00
N PHE A 8 44.67 61.76 12.95
CA PHE A 8 43.98 60.56 13.43
C PHE A 8 43.11 60.06 12.30
N VAL A 9 43.71 59.21 11.44
CA VAL A 9 42.91 58.33 10.62
C VAL A 9 42.32 57.33 11.56
N ALA A 10 41.11 57.60 12.02
CA ALA A 10 40.23 56.57 12.57
C ALA A 10 39.95 55.60 11.44
N ILE A 11 40.75 54.56 11.38
CA ILE A 11 40.38 53.38 10.60
C ILE A 11 39.15 52.83 11.30
N PHE A 12 37.99 53.30 10.87
CA PHE A 12 36.80 52.50 11.02
C PHE A 12 37.07 51.26 10.16
N ALA A 13 37.73 50.29 10.73
CA ALA A 13 37.57 48.92 10.29
C ALA A 13 36.06 48.64 10.49
N THR A 14 35.30 48.98 9.47
CA THR A 14 34.02 48.34 9.28
C THR A 14 34.41 46.87 9.11
N THR A 15 34.47 46.14 10.21
CA THR A 15 34.30 44.71 10.16
C THR A 15 32.93 44.54 9.50
N ALA A 16 32.93 44.37 8.18
CA ALA A 16 31.76 43.83 7.53
C ALA A 16 31.50 42.56 8.32
N LEU A 17 30.42 42.56 9.13
CA LEU A 17 29.94 41.36 9.78
C LEU A 17 29.48 40.48 8.61
N TRP A 18 30.40 39.67 8.13
CA TRP A 18 30.06 38.59 7.19
C TRP A 18 29.08 37.70 7.95
N ALA A 19 27.94 37.44 7.36
CA ALA A 19 26.97 36.55 7.97
C ALA A 19 27.37 35.06 7.81
N PHE A 20 28.60 34.82 7.36
CA PHE A 20 29.17 33.49 7.13
C PHE A 20 30.69 33.51 7.29
N ASP A 21 31.32 32.37 7.58
CA ASP A 21 32.75 32.22 7.78
C ASP A 21 33.52 32.13 6.47
N PHE A 22 32.97 31.42 5.47
CA PHE A 22 33.59 31.28 4.15
C PHE A 22 32.57 30.90 3.06
N VAL A 23 33.00 31.04 1.78
CA VAL A 23 32.30 30.56 0.59
C VAL A 23 33.04 29.37 0.03
N GLY A 24 32.34 28.32 -0.35
CA GLY A 24 32.98 27.12 -0.91
C GLY A 24 32.05 26.30 -1.79
N GLY A 25 32.64 25.25 -2.39
CA GLY A 25 31.95 24.35 -3.32
C GLY A 25 31.65 24.97 -4.69
N ASP A 26 31.19 24.13 -5.63
CA ASP A 26 30.94 24.52 -7.04
C ASP A 26 29.78 25.52 -7.19
N ASN A 27 28.89 25.59 -6.19
CA ASN A 27 27.73 26.50 -6.18
C ASN A 27 27.97 27.80 -5.40
N TYR A 28 29.19 28.07 -4.94
CA TYR A 28 29.55 29.25 -4.17
C TYR A 28 28.63 29.45 -2.92
N LEU A 29 28.30 28.34 -2.22
CA LEU A 29 27.48 28.40 -1.02
C LEU A 29 28.28 29.04 0.14
N CYS A 30 27.58 29.75 0.99
CA CYS A 30 28.14 30.34 2.21
C CYS A 30 28.00 29.35 3.37
N TYR A 31 29.04 29.26 4.19
CA TYR A 31 29.11 28.31 5.29
C TYR A 31 29.50 28.99 6.59
N ASN A 32 28.88 28.54 7.70
CA ASN A 32 29.34 28.80 9.06
C ASN A 32 29.97 27.53 9.63
N ILE A 33 31.10 27.68 10.31
CA ILE A 33 31.76 26.58 11.01
C ILE A 33 30.97 26.28 12.29
N THR A 34 30.39 25.05 12.34
CA THR A 34 29.64 24.58 13.51
C THR A 34 30.51 23.75 14.47
N SER A 35 31.64 23.18 13.95
CA SER A 35 32.67 22.57 14.76
C SER A 35 34.06 22.85 14.18
N SER A 36 34.95 23.43 14.97
CA SER A 36 36.35 23.69 14.63
C SER A 36 37.31 22.61 15.13
N SER A 37 36.81 21.51 15.69
CA SER A 37 37.52 20.29 16.08
C SER A 37 36.89 19.07 15.44
N GLU A 38 37.61 17.95 15.40
CA GLU A 38 37.05 16.72 14.85
C GLU A 38 35.84 16.19 15.66
N PRO A 39 34.75 15.81 14.97
CA PRO A 39 34.53 15.94 13.54
C PRO A 39 34.28 17.40 13.10
N TYR A 40 35.03 17.88 12.12
CA TYR A 40 34.85 19.24 11.57
C TYR A 40 33.51 19.32 10.82
N THR A 41 32.66 20.29 11.20
CA THR A 41 31.33 20.46 10.61
C THR A 41 31.02 21.91 10.27
N VAL A 42 30.15 22.07 9.25
CA VAL A 42 29.60 23.37 8.83
C VAL A 42 28.10 23.27 8.60
N GLU A 43 27.44 24.41 8.66
CA GLU A 43 26.11 24.62 8.13
C GLU A 43 26.13 25.48 6.87
N VAL A 44 25.24 25.21 5.92
CA VAL A 44 24.95 26.16 4.84
C VAL A 44 24.15 27.31 5.44
N THR A 45 24.58 28.55 5.12
CA THR A 45 23.95 29.76 5.67
C THR A 45 23.58 30.75 4.57
N TYR A 46 22.91 31.83 4.96
CA TYR A 46 22.48 32.87 4.04
C TYR A 46 23.65 33.77 3.61
N GLN A 47 23.51 34.36 2.44
CA GLN A 47 24.41 35.38 1.96
C GLN A 47 23.91 36.77 2.34
N ALA A 48 24.74 37.56 3.02
CA ALA A 48 24.36 38.91 3.42
C ALA A 48 24.12 39.82 2.22
N HIS A 49 23.12 40.68 2.30
CA HIS A 49 22.59 41.55 1.23
C HIS A 49 23.57 42.53 0.56
N PHE A 50 24.83 42.58 0.97
CA PHE A 50 25.76 43.68 0.57
C PHE A 50 26.64 43.37 -0.63
N SER A 51 26.68 42.16 -1.16
CA SER A 51 27.60 41.78 -2.28
C SER A 51 26.99 41.66 -3.65
N GLY A 52 25.67 41.88 -3.81
CA GLY A 52 24.99 41.83 -5.11
C GLY A 52 24.83 40.42 -5.71
N GLU A 53 25.48 39.42 -5.18
CA GLU A 53 25.39 38.02 -5.58
C GLU A 53 24.76 37.26 -4.42
N ASN A 54 23.47 37.02 -4.49
CA ASN A 54 22.72 36.20 -3.52
C ASN A 54 22.09 35.01 -4.22
N TYR A 55 21.64 34.01 -3.46
CA TYR A 55 20.98 32.82 -3.99
C TYR A 55 19.65 33.12 -4.75
N TYR A 56 19.18 34.38 -4.77
CA TYR A 56 17.88 34.77 -5.37
C TYR A 56 17.75 34.46 -6.85
N GLY A 57 18.87 34.47 -7.62
CA GLY A 57 18.89 34.13 -9.02
C GLY A 57 19.13 32.65 -9.32
N MET A 58 19.46 31.85 -8.31
CA MET A 58 19.71 30.43 -8.50
C MET A 58 18.41 29.66 -8.74
N THR A 59 18.39 28.86 -9.80
CA THR A 59 17.22 28.02 -10.13
C THR A 59 17.36 26.58 -9.65
N SER A 60 18.59 26.15 -9.35
CA SER A 60 18.91 24.83 -8.83
C SER A 60 20.09 24.90 -7.89
N ILE A 61 20.03 24.19 -6.78
CA ILE A 61 21.09 24.09 -5.77
C ILE A 61 21.36 22.62 -5.48
N ILE A 62 22.65 22.26 -5.43
CA ILE A 62 23.10 20.96 -4.91
C ILE A 62 23.98 21.24 -3.69
N ILE A 63 23.52 20.84 -2.51
CA ILE A 63 24.32 20.92 -1.29
C ILE A 63 25.30 19.75 -1.29
N PRO A 64 26.63 19.98 -1.17
CA PRO A 64 27.59 18.89 -1.11
C PRO A 64 27.59 18.20 0.26
N ASN A 65 28.06 16.95 0.35
CA ASN A 65 28.25 16.26 1.63
C ASN A 65 29.36 16.89 2.49
N SER A 66 30.36 17.48 1.82
CA SER A 66 31.51 18.10 2.49
C SER A 66 32.06 19.26 1.64
N VAL A 67 32.79 20.14 2.27
CA VAL A 67 33.48 21.26 1.65
C VAL A 67 34.87 21.42 2.24
N GLU A 68 35.85 21.82 1.42
CA GLU A 68 37.20 22.09 1.85
C GLU A 68 37.40 23.60 2.10
N HIS A 69 38.01 23.94 3.23
CA HIS A 69 38.44 25.31 3.54
C HIS A 69 39.76 25.28 4.32
N ASN A 70 40.77 26.06 3.83
CA ASN A 70 42.11 26.15 4.45
C ASN A 70 42.77 24.76 4.68
N GLY A 71 42.60 23.79 3.78
CA GLY A 71 43.17 22.44 3.88
C GLY A 71 42.45 21.52 4.90
N ILE A 72 41.29 21.95 5.43
CA ILE A 72 40.44 21.12 6.30
C ILE A 72 39.16 20.79 5.54
N THR A 73 38.79 19.50 5.56
CA THR A 73 37.53 19.03 5.02
C THR A 73 36.46 19.07 6.10
N TYR A 74 35.42 19.84 5.89
CA TYR A 74 34.26 19.97 6.78
C TYR A 74 33.08 19.16 6.22
N ALA A 75 32.43 18.36 7.07
CA ALA A 75 31.15 17.76 6.71
C ALA A 75 30.04 18.82 6.77
N VAL A 76 29.21 18.86 5.72
CA VAL A 76 28.04 19.75 5.68
C VAL A 76 26.89 19.01 6.37
N THR A 77 26.58 19.40 7.62
CA THR A 77 25.66 18.66 8.50
C THR A 77 24.31 19.36 8.74
N SER A 78 24.19 20.62 8.37
CA SER A 78 22.93 21.34 8.54
C SER A 78 22.70 22.41 7.49
N ILE A 79 21.43 22.74 7.29
CA ILE A 79 20.98 23.96 6.61
C ILE A 79 20.59 24.93 7.70
N GLY A 80 21.33 26.02 7.83
CA GLY A 80 21.17 27.02 8.88
C GLY A 80 19.88 27.82 8.75
N ALA A 81 19.62 28.64 9.78
CA ALA A 81 18.47 29.55 9.77
C ALA A 81 18.57 30.52 8.58
N ASP A 82 17.44 30.78 7.92
CA ASP A 82 17.32 31.70 6.78
C ASP A 82 18.23 31.39 5.57
N ALA A 83 18.87 30.24 5.49
CA ALA A 83 19.90 29.91 4.49
C ALA A 83 19.45 30.22 3.07
N PHE A 84 18.25 29.85 2.67
CA PHE A 84 17.66 30.09 1.35
C PHE A 84 16.37 30.91 1.43
N LEU A 85 16.23 31.74 2.47
CA LEU A 85 15.05 32.60 2.64
C LEU A 85 14.83 33.48 1.41
N ASN A 86 13.60 33.50 0.85
CA ASN A 86 13.19 34.30 -0.31
C ASN A 86 13.92 33.95 -1.61
N CYS A 87 14.45 32.76 -1.79
CA CYS A 87 15.00 32.30 -3.05
C CYS A 87 13.87 32.01 -4.06
N PHE A 88 13.21 33.08 -4.52
CA PHE A 88 11.99 33.02 -5.35
C PHE A 88 12.19 32.28 -6.69
N ALA A 89 13.41 32.22 -7.22
CA ALA A 89 13.73 31.56 -8.48
C ALA A 89 14.08 30.08 -8.32
N LEU A 90 14.29 29.59 -7.10
CA LEU A 90 14.75 28.24 -6.81
C LEU A 90 13.67 27.19 -7.15
N LYS A 91 13.91 26.41 -8.21
CA LYS A 91 13.01 25.36 -8.68
C LYS A 91 13.30 23.99 -8.08
N SER A 92 14.57 23.74 -7.75
CA SER A 92 15.02 22.47 -7.18
C SER A 92 16.18 22.66 -6.22
N ILE A 93 16.23 21.85 -5.16
CA ILE A 93 17.34 21.72 -4.23
C ILE A 93 17.59 20.25 -3.94
N THR A 94 18.85 19.83 -4.01
CA THR A 94 19.29 18.51 -3.58
C THR A 94 19.93 18.63 -2.20
N ILE A 95 19.33 17.98 -1.22
CA ILE A 95 19.78 17.89 0.17
C ILE A 95 20.46 16.53 0.35
N PRO A 96 21.75 16.49 0.70
CA PRO A 96 22.45 15.20 0.85
C PRO A 96 22.14 14.53 2.19
N GLU A 97 22.43 13.21 2.27
CA GLU A 97 22.24 12.43 3.50
C GLU A 97 23.13 12.86 4.69
N SER A 98 24.15 13.69 4.45
CA SER A 98 24.96 14.27 5.53
C SER A 98 24.20 15.29 6.39
N ILE A 99 23.09 15.83 5.88
CA ILE A 99 22.27 16.82 6.61
C ILE A 99 21.44 16.13 7.69
N THR A 100 21.57 16.62 8.92
CA THR A 100 20.83 16.15 10.09
C THR A 100 19.82 17.15 10.61
N ASN A 101 19.93 18.42 10.21
CA ASN A 101 19.03 19.50 10.67
C ASN A 101 18.73 20.50 9.55
N ILE A 102 17.47 20.93 9.47
CA ILE A 102 17.00 22.04 8.62
C ILE A 102 16.50 23.14 9.56
N GLY A 103 17.14 24.31 9.51
CA GLY A 103 16.93 25.41 10.45
C GLY A 103 15.63 26.20 10.27
N TYR A 104 15.45 27.18 11.15
CA TYR A 104 14.36 28.15 11.14
C TYR A 104 14.29 28.88 9.79
N ARG A 105 13.12 28.88 9.12
CA ARG A 105 12.88 29.54 7.82
C ARG A 105 13.89 29.18 6.72
N ALA A 106 14.57 28.06 6.81
CA ALA A 106 15.71 27.71 5.96
C ALA A 106 15.42 27.81 4.45
N LEU A 107 14.23 27.43 3.99
CA LEU A 107 13.79 27.54 2.59
C LEU A 107 12.48 28.35 2.45
N ARG A 108 12.16 29.21 3.45
CA ARG A 108 10.90 29.97 3.40
C ARG A 108 10.80 30.88 2.19
N ASN A 109 9.62 30.89 1.54
CA ASN A 109 9.31 31.67 0.35
C ASN A 109 10.17 31.29 -0.89
N CYS A 110 10.59 30.04 -1.04
CA CYS A 110 11.12 29.50 -2.29
C CYS A 110 9.96 29.23 -3.27
N THR A 111 9.31 30.29 -3.73
CA THR A 111 8.00 30.23 -4.40
C THR A 111 8.00 29.48 -5.75
N ALA A 112 9.19 29.25 -6.36
CA ALA A 112 9.32 28.46 -7.58
C ALA A 112 9.59 26.96 -7.28
N LEU A 113 9.80 26.56 -6.02
CA LEU A 113 10.08 25.17 -5.64
C LEU A 113 8.81 24.33 -5.81
N THR A 114 8.93 23.26 -6.62
CA THR A 114 7.78 22.40 -6.94
C THR A 114 7.76 21.11 -6.15
N SER A 115 8.90 20.64 -5.69
CA SER A 115 9.02 19.43 -4.87
C SER A 115 10.18 19.55 -3.89
N ILE A 116 10.05 18.85 -2.75
CA ILE A 116 11.13 18.70 -1.77
C ILE A 116 11.21 17.25 -1.28
N SER A 117 12.45 16.73 -1.22
CA SER A 117 12.76 15.46 -0.58
C SER A 117 13.73 15.71 0.56
N ILE A 118 13.29 15.42 1.77
CA ILE A 118 14.07 15.55 3.00
C ILE A 118 14.71 14.19 3.29
N PRO A 119 16.06 14.10 3.35
CA PRO A 119 16.78 12.85 3.54
C PRO A 119 16.46 12.12 4.86
N ASN A 120 16.79 10.83 4.89
CA ASN A 120 16.51 9.99 6.06
C ASN A 120 17.33 10.34 7.30
N ASN A 121 18.49 10.96 7.14
CA ASN A 121 19.33 11.37 8.29
C ASN A 121 18.91 12.70 8.94
N VAL A 122 18.00 13.45 8.32
CA VAL A 122 17.44 14.65 8.94
C VAL A 122 16.60 14.23 10.13
N THR A 123 16.91 14.81 11.30
CA THR A 123 16.19 14.55 12.56
C THR A 123 15.22 15.66 12.93
N SER A 124 15.49 16.90 12.48
CA SER A 124 14.65 18.06 12.81
C SER A 124 14.46 19.01 11.62
N ILE A 125 13.26 19.57 11.55
CA ILE A 125 12.84 20.58 10.59
C ILE A 125 12.38 21.80 11.42
N GLY A 126 12.98 22.95 11.15
CA GLY A 126 12.71 24.19 11.89
C GLY A 126 11.34 24.80 11.60
N GLU A 127 10.95 25.73 12.48
CA GLU A 127 9.73 26.52 12.33
C GLU A 127 9.80 27.34 11.02
N TYR A 128 8.67 27.36 10.26
CA TYR A 128 8.53 27.99 8.93
C TYR A 128 9.53 27.50 7.86
N ALA A 129 10.21 26.40 8.03
CA ALA A 129 11.31 25.97 7.13
C ALA A 129 10.96 26.01 5.64
N PHE A 130 9.73 25.64 5.27
CA PHE A 130 9.18 25.64 3.90
C PHE A 130 7.94 26.53 3.78
N GLY A 131 7.74 27.46 4.74
CA GLY A 131 6.54 28.29 4.76
C GLY A 131 6.49 29.27 3.58
N GLY A 132 5.37 29.28 2.83
CA GLY A 132 5.17 30.18 1.70
C GLY A 132 5.64 29.67 0.35
N ASP A 133 6.00 28.40 0.23
CA ASP A 133 6.44 27.75 -1.01
C ASP A 133 5.22 27.39 -1.88
N THR A 134 4.66 28.40 -2.53
CA THR A 134 3.32 28.38 -3.12
C THR A 134 3.16 27.44 -4.31
N LEU A 135 4.25 27.04 -5.00
CA LEU A 135 4.22 26.05 -6.09
C LEU A 135 4.60 24.65 -5.64
N LEU A 136 4.83 24.42 -4.33
CA LEU A 136 5.19 23.10 -3.81
C LEU A 136 3.99 22.15 -3.89
N THR A 137 4.12 21.11 -4.72
CA THR A 137 3.08 20.11 -4.97
C THR A 137 3.44 18.71 -4.45
N SER A 138 4.72 18.47 -4.15
CA SER A 138 5.19 17.18 -3.63
C SER A 138 6.16 17.37 -2.47
N ILE A 139 5.90 16.65 -1.38
CA ILE A 139 6.75 16.61 -0.19
C ILE A 139 7.08 15.16 0.15
N THR A 140 8.35 14.87 0.38
CA THR A 140 8.81 13.61 0.98
C THR A 140 9.59 13.94 2.26
N ILE A 141 9.16 13.41 3.39
CA ILE A 141 9.81 13.52 4.70
C ILE A 141 10.49 12.18 4.99
N GLY A 142 11.81 12.20 5.19
CA GLY A 142 12.64 11.03 5.46
C GLY A 142 12.32 10.35 6.80
N SER A 143 12.75 9.11 6.95
CA SER A 143 12.40 8.25 8.10
C SER A 143 13.01 8.68 9.43
N GLY A 144 14.12 9.45 9.42
CA GLY A 144 14.80 9.91 10.64
C GLY A 144 14.18 11.14 11.29
N VAL A 145 13.25 11.83 10.63
CA VAL A 145 12.68 13.07 11.17
C VAL A 145 11.84 12.76 12.41
N THR A 146 12.24 13.32 13.55
CA THR A 146 11.56 13.16 14.85
C THR A 146 10.81 14.42 15.28
N SER A 147 11.17 15.58 14.69
CA SER A 147 10.63 16.88 15.08
C SER A 147 10.37 17.75 13.85
N VAL A 148 9.18 18.34 13.81
CA VAL A 148 8.78 19.35 12.81
C VAL A 148 8.29 20.57 13.54
N GLY A 149 8.96 21.70 13.31
CA GLY A 149 8.63 23.01 13.93
C GLY A 149 7.28 23.54 13.47
N ASP A 150 6.76 24.47 14.27
CA ASP A 150 5.48 25.13 14.01
C ASP A 150 5.50 25.77 12.61
N ARG A 151 4.40 25.63 11.85
CA ARG A 151 4.24 26.25 10.54
C ARG A 151 5.30 25.90 9.50
N ALA A 152 6.04 24.79 9.69
CA ALA A 152 7.10 24.37 8.76
C ALA A 152 6.64 24.30 7.31
N PHE A 153 5.40 23.90 7.07
CA PHE A 153 4.77 23.76 5.75
C PHE A 153 3.54 24.67 5.57
N THR A 154 3.51 25.82 6.25
CA THR A 154 2.37 26.75 6.12
C THR A 154 2.37 27.45 4.77
N LYS A 155 1.18 27.74 4.21
CA LYS A 155 1.01 28.43 2.91
C LYS A 155 1.80 27.81 1.76
N ILE A 156 1.97 26.50 1.78
CA ILE A 156 2.50 25.77 0.64
C ILE A 156 1.46 25.71 -0.48
N GLY A 157 1.89 25.31 -1.68
CA GLY A 157 1.02 25.18 -2.85
C GLY A 157 -0.01 24.07 -2.68
N ASN A 158 -0.72 23.81 -3.77
CA ASN A 158 -1.75 22.80 -3.81
C ASN A 158 -1.12 21.41 -3.96
N LEU A 159 -0.85 20.77 -2.84
CA LEU A 159 -0.14 19.50 -2.73
C LEU A 159 -0.90 18.39 -3.48
N SER A 160 -0.22 17.65 -4.33
CA SER A 160 -0.72 16.45 -4.99
C SER A 160 -0.18 15.18 -4.34
N LYS A 161 1.06 15.22 -3.84
CA LYS A 161 1.72 14.07 -3.22
C LYS A 161 2.34 14.41 -1.88
N PHE A 162 1.98 13.65 -0.85
CA PHE A 162 2.60 13.73 0.47
C PHE A 162 3.11 12.36 0.91
N VAL A 163 4.41 12.30 1.22
CA VAL A 163 5.08 11.09 1.70
C VAL A 163 5.75 11.43 3.03
N CYS A 164 5.36 10.73 4.10
CA CYS A 164 5.98 10.83 5.42
C CYS A 164 6.51 9.46 5.86
N LEU A 165 7.80 9.24 5.64
CA LEU A 165 8.45 7.96 5.98
C LEU A 165 8.75 7.82 7.47
N SER A 166 8.66 8.91 8.24
CA SER A 166 8.93 8.88 9.67
C SER A 166 7.83 8.16 10.46
N PRO A 167 8.19 7.20 11.31
CA PRO A 167 7.26 6.60 12.27
C PRO A 167 7.02 7.47 13.49
N HIS A 168 7.79 8.56 13.68
CA HIS A 168 7.77 9.39 14.88
C HIS A 168 6.86 10.62 14.76
N ILE A 169 6.50 11.01 13.53
CA ILE A 169 5.67 12.18 13.30
C ILE A 169 4.21 11.78 13.43
N THR A 170 3.59 12.26 14.48
CA THR A 170 2.16 12.08 14.78
C THR A 170 1.32 13.31 14.42
N SER A 171 1.94 14.48 14.25
CA SER A 171 1.27 15.71 13.83
C SER A 171 2.26 16.69 13.23
N ILE A 172 1.77 17.58 12.37
CA ILE A 172 2.50 18.72 11.85
C ILE A 172 1.62 19.94 12.09
N LYS A 173 2.02 20.81 13.00
CA LYS A 173 1.21 21.97 13.40
C LYS A 173 0.93 22.91 12.21
N GLU A 174 -0.31 23.38 12.14
CA GLU A 174 -0.84 24.24 11.07
C GLU A 174 -0.71 23.65 9.66
N PHE A 175 -0.54 22.33 9.56
CA PHE A 175 -0.61 21.61 8.32
C PHE A 175 -1.89 20.76 8.31
N SER A 176 -2.76 20.98 7.36
CA SER A 176 -3.98 20.20 7.19
C SER A 176 -4.05 19.65 5.77
N LEU A 177 -4.14 18.33 5.66
CA LEU A 177 -4.32 17.64 4.37
C LEU A 177 -5.59 18.11 3.66
N SER A 178 -6.62 18.51 4.39
CA SER A 178 -7.90 18.98 3.84
C SER A 178 -7.81 20.27 3.02
N ASN A 179 -6.79 21.08 3.27
CA ASN A 179 -6.55 22.31 2.52
C ASN A 179 -5.98 22.05 1.12
N HIS A 180 -5.52 20.82 0.86
CA HIS A 180 -4.92 20.41 -0.40
C HIS A 180 -5.94 19.65 -1.25
N THR A 181 -6.76 20.39 -1.97
CA THR A 181 -7.87 19.81 -2.77
C THR A 181 -7.42 18.88 -3.88
N ASN A 182 -6.14 18.94 -4.30
CA ASN A 182 -5.56 18.10 -5.34
C ASN A 182 -4.72 16.94 -4.78
N LEU A 183 -4.71 16.72 -3.46
CA LEU A 183 -3.95 15.61 -2.88
C LEU A 183 -4.55 14.29 -3.35
N ASP A 184 -3.81 13.60 -4.21
CA ASP A 184 -4.17 12.30 -4.77
C ASP A 184 -3.38 11.14 -4.14
N THR A 185 -2.18 11.42 -3.59
CA THR A 185 -1.26 10.40 -3.06
C THR A 185 -0.82 10.72 -1.64
N LEU A 186 -1.11 9.80 -0.73
CA LEU A 186 -0.68 9.84 0.68
C LEU A 186 0.04 8.54 1.05
N ILE A 187 1.31 8.65 1.45
CA ILE A 187 2.12 7.53 1.95
C ILE A 187 2.66 7.94 3.32
N ALA A 188 2.29 7.21 4.37
CA ALA A 188 2.74 7.55 5.72
C ALA A 188 2.73 6.35 6.67
N SER A 189 3.35 6.52 7.85
CA SER A 189 3.23 5.54 8.94
C SER A 189 1.81 5.50 9.51
N ALA A 190 1.44 4.42 10.17
CA ALA A 190 0.16 4.32 10.87
C ALA A 190 -0.02 5.44 11.90
N ALA A 191 1.06 5.85 12.57
CA ALA A 191 1.03 6.96 13.52
C ALA A 191 0.50 8.27 12.90
N PHE A 192 0.82 8.52 11.63
CA PHE A 192 0.30 9.68 10.89
C PHE A 192 -1.20 9.54 10.58
N PHE A 193 -1.66 8.34 10.18
CA PHE A 193 -3.09 8.06 9.94
C PHE A 193 -3.92 8.07 11.23
N ASN A 194 -3.30 7.72 12.37
CA ASN A 194 -3.93 7.67 13.69
C ASN A 194 -4.10 9.05 14.36
N MET A 195 -3.67 10.14 13.73
CA MET A 195 -3.83 11.49 14.29
C MET A 195 -5.29 11.77 14.64
N SER A 196 -5.51 12.44 15.79
CA SER A 196 -6.85 12.74 16.29
C SER A 196 -7.67 13.62 15.33
N GLU A 197 -9.00 13.52 15.39
CA GLU A 197 -9.93 14.31 14.57
C GLU A 197 -9.73 15.83 14.66
N GLU A 198 -9.25 16.33 15.78
CA GLU A 198 -8.95 17.76 15.98
C GLU A 198 -7.83 18.28 15.06
N SER A 199 -6.89 17.41 14.68
CA SER A 199 -5.81 17.74 13.76
C SER A 199 -6.11 17.40 12.29
N GLN A 200 -7.17 16.61 12.02
CA GLN A 200 -7.58 16.17 10.68
C GLN A 200 -9.08 16.38 10.44
N THR A 201 -9.53 17.61 10.47
CA THR A 201 -10.96 17.93 10.37
C THR A 201 -11.65 17.45 9.08
N THR A 202 -10.91 17.15 8.02
CA THR A 202 -11.48 16.55 6.80
C THR A 202 -10.42 15.74 6.04
N ALA A 203 -10.81 14.58 5.48
CA ALA A 203 -9.96 13.86 4.54
C ALA A 203 -9.82 14.61 3.21
N PRO A 204 -8.72 14.40 2.47
CA PRO A 204 -8.54 14.99 1.15
C PRO A 204 -9.67 14.56 0.20
N LYS A 205 -10.23 15.53 -0.53
CA LYS A 205 -11.41 15.28 -1.40
C LYS A 205 -11.11 14.47 -2.65
N HIS A 206 -9.84 14.34 -3.02
CA HIS A 206 -9.39 13.70 -4.26
C HIS A 206 -8.36 12.60 -4.03
N LEU A 207 -8.20 12.11 -2.80
CA LEU A 207 -7.24 11.04 -2.49
C LEU A 207 -7.58 9.78 -3.29
N GLN A 208 -6.65 9.32 -4.12
CA GLN A 208 -6.77 8.12 -4.95
C GLN A 208 -5.89 6.99 -4.47
N TYR A 209 -4.72 7.31 -3.90
CA TYR A 209 -3.76 6.35 -3.41
C TYR A 209 -3.41 6.63 -1.95
N ALA A 210 -3.57 5.64 -1.08
CA ALA A 210 -3.10 5.68 0.30
C ALA A 210 -2.28 4.43 0.63
N SER A 211 -1.11 4.61 1.25
CA SER A 211 -0.27 3.49 1.69
C SER A 211 0.23 3.71 3.11
N VAL A 212 0.10 2.67 3.94
CA VAL A 212 0.62 2.62 5.30
C VAL A 212 1.95 1.86 5.30
N ILE A 213 3.03 2.56 5.63
CA ILE A 213 4.40 2.02 5.54
C ILE A 213 4.91 1.34 6.82
N GLY A 214 4.06 1.20 7.82
CA GLY A 214 4.37 0.52 9.09
C GLY A 214 3.59 1.06 10.26
N GLY A 215 3.58 0.30 11.37
CA GLY A 215 2.84 0.60 12.58
C GLY A 215 1.41 0.07 12.57
N GLU A 216 0.73 0.21 13.70
CA GLU A 216 -0.63 -0.31 13.94
C GLU A 216 -1.67 0.80 13.74
N LEU A 217 -2.67 0.51 12.91
CA LEU A 217 -3.81 1.40 12.68
C LEU A 217 -4.81 1.31 13.82
N THR A 218 -5.35 2.44 14.23
CA THR A 218 -6.43 2.57 15.22
C THR A 218 -7.74 2.99 14.56
N ASP A 219 -8.81 3.09 15.34
CA ASP A 219 -10.13 3.52 14.87
C ASP A 219 -10.12 4.91 14.20
N ASN A 220 -9.20 5.79 14.60
CA ASN A 220 -9.03 7.09 13.96
C ASN A 220 -8.60 6.99 12.49
N ALA A 221 -7.70 6.03 12.19
CA ALA A 221 -7.31 5.75 10.80
C ALA A 221 -8.47 5.21 9.98
N VAL A 222 -9.32 4.37 10.58
CA VAL A 222 -10.57 3.89 9.97
C VAL A 222 -11.45 5.07 9.57
N GLY A 223 -11.66 6.01 10.47
CA GLY A 223 -12.43 7.24 10.19
C GLY A 223 -11.83 8.05 9.02
N PHE A 224 -10.51 8.13 8.91
CA PHE A 224 -9.84 8.78 7.77
C PHE A 224 -10.12 8.05 6.45
N ILE A 225 -9.99 6.73 6.42
CA ILE A 225 -10.26 5.89 5.23
C ILE A 225 -11.71 6.05 4.79
N HIS A 226 -12.68 6.00 5.71
CA HIS A 226 -14.10 6.19 5.40
C HIS A 226 -14.39 7.58 4.80
N ARG A 227 -13.75 8.62 5.28
CA ARG A 227 -13.91 9.96 4.68
C ARG A 227 -13.34 10.08 3.27
N SER A 228 -12.39 9.21 2.92
CA SER A 228 -11.75 9.16 1.59
C SER A 228 -12.43 8.18 0.62
N ASN A 229 -13.43 7.41 1.06
CA ASN A 229 -14.01 6.27 0.34
C ASN A 229 -14.58 6.59 -1.04
N LYS A 230 -14.99 7.86 -1.29
CA LYS A 230 -15.56 8.29 -2.56
C LYS A 230 -14.55 8.43 -3.70
N THR A 231 -13.27 8.54 -3.40
CA THR A 231 -12.23 8.80 -4.40
C THR A 231 -11.07 7.81 -4.34
N LEU A 232 -10.88 7.14 -3.20
CA LEU A 232 -9.79 6.21 -2.96
C LEU A 232 -9.92 5.00 -3.90
N LYS A 233 -8.87 4.75 -4.70
CA LYS A 233 -8.78 3.64 -5.64
C LYS A 233 -7.83 2.55 -5.18
N VAL A 234 -6.71 2.95 -4.58
CA VAL A 234 -5.68 2.03 -4.09
C VAL A 234 -5.47 2.26 -2.61
N LEU A 235 -5.64 1.20 -1.83
CA LEU A 235 -5.33 1.19 -0.40
C LEU A 235 -4.33 0.08 -0.09
N ASP A 236 -3.11 0.48 0.26
CA ASP A 236 -2.05 -0.45 0.63
C ASP A 236 -1.82 -0.43 2.14
N LEU A 237 -2.25 -1.50 2.80
CA LEU A 237 -2.03 -1.77 4.22
C LEU A 237 -1.00 -2.89 4.45
N SER A 238 -0.32 -3.37 3.40
CA SER A 238 0.55 -4.55 3.47
C SER A 238 1.69 -4.43 4.48
N LYS A 239 2.09 -3.21 4.83
CA LYS A 239 3.13 -2.90 5.82
C LYS A 239 2.57 -2.51 7.20
N ALA A 240 1.26 -2.39 7.36
CA ALA A 240 0.64 -2.23 8.67
C ALA A 240 0.88 -3.49 9.51
N THR A 241 1.11 -3.30 10.82
CA THR A 241 1.46 -4.41 11.72
C THR A 241 0.23 -5.00 12.43
N ASN A 242 -0.96 -4.58 12.04
CA ASN A 242 -2.21 -5.05 12.62
C ASN A 242 -2.35 -6.57 12.50
N THR A 243 -2.69 -7.20 13.61
CA THR A 243 -3.20 -8.58 13.65
C THR A 243 -4.72 -8.63 13.56
N THR A 244 -5.36 -7.51 13.85
CA THR A 244 -6.82 -7.30 13.77
C THR A 244 -7.10 -5.91 13.23
N ILE A 245 -8.22 -5.74 12.54
CA ILE A 245 -8.80 -4.45 12.17
C ILE A 245 -10.26 -4.46 12.62
N ALA A 246 -10.83 -3.30 12.92
CA ALA A 246 -12.20 -3.21 13.42
C ALA A 246 -13.23 -3.65 12.36
N ASP A 247 -14.41 -4.04 12.82
CA ASP A 247 -15.56 -4.31 11.98
C ASP A 247 -15.87 -3.12 11.07
N GLU A 248 -16.37 -3.42 9.88
CA GLU A 248 -16.79 -2.42 8.89
C GLU A 248 -15.68 -1.45 8.44
N THR A 249 -14.40 -1.74 8.71
CA THR A 249 -13.26 -0.82 8.47
C THR A 249 -13.22 -0.27 7.05
N LEU A 250 -13.41 -1.11 6.03
CA LEU A 250 -13.38 -0.71 4.61
C LEU A 250 -14.75 -0.77 3.96
N LYS A 251 -15.82 -0.94 4.75
CA LYS A 251 -17.20 -0.98 4.25
C LYS A 251 -17.52 0.28 3.43
N ASN A 252 -18.23 0.10 2.32
CA ASN A 252 -18.64 1.18 1.42
C ASN A 252 -17.49 1.92 0.72
N CYS A 253 -16.30 1.33 0.66
CA CYS A 253 -15.21 1.85 -0.16
C CYS A 253 -15.46 1.54 -1.64
N TYR A 254 -16.53 2.11 -2.21
CA TYR A 254 -17.08 1.78 -3.53
C TYR A 254 -16.12 1.92 -4.71
N ASN A 255 -15.05 2.68 -4.56
CA ASN A 255 -14.13 3.00 -5.64
C ASN A 255 -12.78 2.28 -5.51
N ILE A 256 -12.56 1.47 -4.48
CA ILE A 256 -11.32 0.69 -4.34
C ILE A 256 -11.24 -0.31 -5.49
N GLU A 257 -10.15 -0.21 -6.24
CA GLU A 257 -9.75 -1.06 -7.37
C GLU A 257 -8.61 -2.00 -6.96
N GLU A 258 -7.78 -1.60 -5.97
CA GLU A 258 -6.70 -2.41 -5.40
C GLU A 258 -6.69 -2.28 -3.87
N LEU A 259 -6.65 -3.43 -3.19
CA LEU A 259 -6.58 -3.53 -1.75
C LEU A 259 -5.51 -4.54 -1.33
N TYR A 260 -4.55 -4.09 -0.53
CA TYR A 260 -3.53 -4.93 0.07
C TYR A 260 -3.72 -4.96 1.58
N LEU A 261 -4.02 -6.13 2.12
CA LEU A 261 -4.30 -6.33 3.54
C LEU A 261 -2.99 -6.48 4.34
N PRO A 262 -3.00 -6.21 5.66
CA PRO A 262 -1.87 -6.49 6.55
C PRO A 262 -1.50 -7.98 6.53
N SER A 263 -0.19 -8.28 6.39
CA SER A 263 0.28 -9.66 6.27
C SER A 263 0.11 -10.50 7.54
N ASN A 264 -0.09 -9.86 8.69
CA ASN A 264 -0.25 -10.52 10.01
C ASN A 264 -1.73 -10.60 10.46
N LEU A 265 -2.67 -10.23 9.60
CA LEU A 265 -4.09 -10.22 9.93
C LEU A 265 -4.58 -11.63 10.26
N THR A 266 -5.21 -11.83 11.41
CA THR A 266 -5.68 -13.14 11.88
C THR A 266 -7.10 -13.47 11.44
N TYR A 267 -7.92 -12.46 11.14
CA TYR A 267 -9.24 -12.63 10.55
C TYR A 267 -9.62 -11.45 9.68
N ILE A 268 -10.48 -11.71 8.69
CA ILE A 268 -11.15 -10.63 7.94
C ILE A 268 -12.42 -10.32 8.74
N PRO A 269 -12.57 -9.08 9.27
CA PRO A 269 -13.63 -8.79 10.24
C PRO A 269 -15.03 -8.73 9.61
N TYR A 270 -16.05 -8.74 10.47
CA TYR A 270 -17.44 -8.59 10.07
C TYR A 270 -17.64 -7.34 9.18
N MET A 271 -18.21 -7.55 8.00
CA MET A 271 -18.39 -6.50 6.97
C MET A 271 -17.10 -5.73 6.63
N GLY A 272 -15.92 -6.27 6.93
CA GLY A 272 -14.64 -5.56 6.84
C GLY A 272 -14.33 -4.96 5.47
N VAL A 273 -14.76 -5.62 4.39
CA VAL A 273 -14.56 -5.19 2.99
C VAL A 273 -15.90 -5.14 2.23
N ALA A 274 -17.02 -5.16 2.95
CA ALA A 274 -18.34 -5.16 2.32
C ALA A 274 -18.57 -3.92 1.45
N GLU A 275 -19.32 -4.09 0.36
CA GLU A 275 -19.68 -3.02 -0.59
C GLU A 275 -18.47 -2.40 -1.32
N CYS A 276 -17.32 -3.05 -1.36
CA CYS A 276 -16.19 -2.65 -2.21
C CYS A 276 -16.49 -3.09 -3.67
N VAL A 277 -17.48 -2.45 -4.28
CA VAL A 277 -18.12 -2.92 -5.52
C VAL A 277 -17.20 -2.96 -6.74
N LYS A 278 -16.09 -2.23 -6.74
CA LYS A 278 -15.12 -2.18 -7.85
C LYS A 278 -13.88 -3.05 -7.63
N LEU A 279 -13.73 -3.69 -6.48
CA LEU A 279 -12.58 -4.54 -6.18
C LEU A 279 -12.62 -5.80 -7.06
N PRO A 280 -11.65 -6.00 -7.99
CA PRO A 280 -11.67 -7.13 -8.91
C PRO A 280 -11.07 -8.41 -8.33
N SER A 281 -10.13 -8.27 -7.39
CA SER A 281 -9.44 -9.40 -6.77
C SER A 281 -8.96 -9.05 -5.38
N ILE A 282 -8.77 -10.08 -4.54
CA ILE A 282 -8.21 -9.96 -3.22
C ILE A 282 -7.31 -11.15 -2.90
N THR A 283 -6.17 -10.89 -2.24
CA THR A 283 -5.34 -11.93 -1.65
C THR A 283 -5.61 -12.01 -0.15
N ILE A 284 -6.00 -13.18 0.34
CA ILE A 284 -6.19 -13.47 1.77
C ILE A 284 -4.83 -13.86 2.36
N PRO A 285 -4.31 -13.13 3.35
CA PRO A 285 -3.03 -13.44 3.99
C PRO A 285 -3.00 -14.84 4.62
N ALA A 286 -1.82 -15.48 4.65
CA ALA A 286 -1.65 -16.82 5.21
C ALA A 286 -1.98 -16.92 6.71
N SER A 287 -1.87 -15.81 7.43
CA SER A 287 -2.18 -15.71 8.88
C SER A 287 -3.68 -15.72 9.20
N VAL A 288 -4.54 -15.51 8.19
CA VAL A 288 -6.00 -15.43 8.39
C VAL A 288 -6.54 -16.81 8.74
N VAL A 289 -7.18 -16.91 9.90
CA VAL A 289 -7.81 -18.13 10.43
C VAL A 289 -9.31 -18.16 10.08
N GLU A 290 -9.95 -17.00 10.02
CA GLU A 290 -11.38 -16.87 9.74
C GLU A 290 -11.67 -15.67 8.86
N ILE A 291 -12.57 -15.88 7.89
CA ILE A 291 -13.26 -14.81 7.18
C ILE A 291 -14.63 -14.70 7.86
N GLU A 292 -14.85 -13.61 8.59
CA GLU A 292 -16.07 -13.43 9.37
C GLU A 292 -17.30 -13.13 8.51
N GLY A 293 -18.44 -13.04 9.17
CA GLY A 293 -19.71 -12.85 8.48
C GLY A 293 -19.74 -11.58 7.64
N ARG A 294 -20.30 -11.67 6.41
CA ARG A 294 -20.47 -10.56 5.46
C ARG A 294 -19.18 -9.84 5.06
N ALA A 295 -18.02 -10.44 5.31
CA ALA A 295 -16.72 -9.79 5.10
C ALA A 295 -16.56 -9.15 3.72
N PHE A 296 -17.01 -9.80 2.65
CA PHE A 296 -16.99 -9.33 1.26
C PHE A 296 -18.41 -9.22 0.66
N GLU A 297 -19.43 -9.01 1.48
CA GLU A 297 -20.80 -8.86 1.00
C GLU A 297 -20.90 -7.77 -0.07
N ASN A 298 -21.56 -8.07 -1.20
CA ASN A 298 -21.78 -7.15 -2.33
C ASN A 298 -20.49 -6.61 -2.98
N CYS A 299 -19.37 -7.30 -2.90
CA CYS A 299 -18.19 -7.02 -3.73
C CYS A 299 -18.47 -7.50 -5.17
N ARG A 300 -19.32 -6.78 -5.89
CA ARG A 300 -19.97 -7.25 -7.13
C ARG A 300 -19.01 -7.53 -8.28
N MET A 301 -17.88 -6.82 -8.35
CA MET A 301 -16.85 -7.02 -9.37
C MET A 301 -15.73 -7.99 -8.93
N LEU A 302 -15.83 -8.57 -7.72
CA LEU A 302 -14.83 -9.53 -7.23
C LEU A 302 -14.89 -10.80 -8.07
N SER A 303 -13.89 -10.98 -8.93
CA SER A 303 -13.79 -12.09 -9.90
C SER A 303 -12.87 -13.21 -9.43
N SER A 304 -11.91 -12.90 -8.53
CA SER A 304 -10.99 -13.88 -7.94
C SER A 304 -10.70 -13.59 -6.47
N VAL A 305 -10.52 -14.66 -5.71
CA VAL A 305 -10.03 -14.66 -4.33
C VAL A 305 -8.84 -15.60 -4.27
N ASP A 306 -7.67 -15.03 -4.00
CA ASP A 306 -6.43 -15.77 -3.90
C ASP A 306 -6.12 -16.04 -2.42
N PHE A 307 -5.99 -17.29 -2.05
CA PHE A 307 -5.56 -17.69 -0.71
C PHE A 307 -4.05 -17.92 -0.73
N ALA A 308 -3.32 -17.28 0.19
CA ALA A 308 -1.88 -17.49 0.31
C ALA A 308 -1.57 -18.97 0.60
N GLU A 309 -0.48 -19.47 0.02
CA GLU A 309 -0.03 -20.85 0.23
C GLU A 309 0.21 -21.14 1.72
N ASN A 310 -0.10 -22.37 2.14
CA ASN A 310 0.03 -22.81 3.54
C ASN A 310 -0.70 -21.93 4.55
N GLY A 311 -1.84 -21.34 4.14
CA GLY A 311 -2.65 -20.48 4.99
C GLY A 311 -3.30 -21.23 6.16
N ALA A 312 -3.65 -20.47 7.19
CA ALA A 312 -4.26 -20.95 8.44
C ALA A 312 -5.80 -20.97 8.41
N LEU A 313 -6.44 -20.72 7.27
CA LEU A 313 -7.89 -20.53 7.18
C LEU A 313 -8.63 -21.81 7.57
N VAL A 314 -9.54 -21.69 8.55
CA VAL A 314 -10.37 -22.79 9.09
C VAL A 314 -11.84 -22.60 8.77
N ARG A 315 -12.32 -21.34 8.71
CA ARG A 315 -13.75 -21.05 8.57
C ARG A 315 -14.01 -19.90 7.60
N ILE A 316 -15.05 -20.08 6.77
CA ILE A 316 -15.65 -19.01 5.98
C ILE A 316 -17.03 -18.73 6.56
N GLY A 317 -17.25 -17.54 7.10
CA GLY A 317 -18.43 -17.15 7.85
C GLY A 317 -19.70 -16.95 7.00
N ASP A 318 -20.80 -16.67 7.71
CA ASP A 318 -22.11 -16.48 7.09
C ASP A 318 -22.12 -15.25 6.17
N TRP A 319 -22.71 -15.40 4.96
CA TRP A 319 -22.76 -14.34 3.92
C TRP A 319 -21.39 -13.76 3.53
N ALA A 320 -20.29 -14.42 3.80
CA ALA A 320 -18.94 -13.88 3.62
C ALA A 320 -18.70 -13.31 2.20
N PHE A 321 -19.16 -13.98 1.16
CA PHE A 321 -19.09 -13.58 -0.25
C PHE A 321 -20.48 -13.43 -0.90
N TYR A 322 -21.47 -13.03 -0.10
CA TYR A 322 -22.85 -12.84 -0.58
C TYR A 322 -22.90 -11.81 -1.73
N ASN A 323 -23.52 -12.19 -2.86
CA ASN A 323 -23.62 -11.36 -4.08
C ASN A 323 -22.26 -10.92 -4.69
N CYS A 324 -21.20 -11.69 -4.56
CA CYS A 324 -19.99 -11.53 -5.35
C CYS A 324 -20.26 -12.05 -6.78
N HIS A 325 -21.01 -11.29 -7.57
CA HIS A 325 -21.59 -11.75 -8.82
C HIS A 325 -20.56 -12.21 -9.85
N GLU A 326 -19.42 -11.51 -9.97
CA GLU A 326 -18.37 -11.76 -10.96
C GLU A 326 -17.40 -12.89 -10.56
N LEU A 327 -17.55 -13.50 -9.38
CA LEU A 327 -16.70 -14.61 -8.95
C LEU A 327 -16.90 -15.80 -9.89
N THR A 328 -15.83 -16.19 -10.60
CA THR A 328 -15.91 -17.21 -11.67
C THR A 328 -15.55 -18.61 -11.22
N ASN A 329 -14.62 -18.70 -10.28
CA ASN A 329 -14.21 -19.95 -9.65
C ASN A 329 -13.76 -19.69 -8.22
N ILE A 330 -13.81 -20.72 -7.39
CA ILE A 330 -13.27 -20.68 -6.04
C ILE A 330 -12.64 -22.02 -5.67
N THR A 331 -11.39 -21.97 -5.26
CA THR A 331 -10.68 -23.10 -4.67
C THR A 331 -10.54 -22.83 -3.19
N ILE A 332 -11.34 -23.51 -2.38
CA ILE A 332 -11.26 -23.39 -0.92
C ILE A 332 -9.99 -24.09 -0.45
N PRO A 333 -9.11 -23.44 0.34
CA PRO A 333 -7.83 -24.02 0.75
C PRO A 333 -8.00 -25.18 1.74
N GLU A 334 -7.00 -26.04 1.76
CA GLU A 334 -6.91 -27.09 2.78
C GLU A 334 -6.87 -26.46 4.20
N GLY A 335 -7.50 -27.10 5.17
CA GLY A 335 -7.69 -26.59 6.53
C GLY A 335 -9.09 -26.05 6.80
N VAL A 336 -9.80 -25.59 5.77
CA VAL A 336 -11.18 -25.10 5.93
C VAL A 336 -12.09 -26.28 6.23
N THR A 337 -12.78 -26.20 7.36
CA THR A 337 -13.71 -27.22 7.86
C THR A 337 -15.18 -26.83 7.70
N GLU A 338 -15.48 -25.52 7.67
CA GLU A 338 -16.86 -25.01 7.65
C GLU A 338 -17.01 -23.87 6.64
N ILE A 339 -18.08 -23.96 5.84
CA ILE A 339 -18.56 -22.89 4.96
C ILE A 339 -19.94 -22.48 5.46
N GLY A 340 -20.07 -21.25 5.94
CA GLY A 340 -21.23 -20.72 6.64
C GLY A 340 -22.49 -20.55 5.80
N HIS A 341 -23.57 -20.14 6.48
CA HIS A 341 -24.86 -19.89 5.86
C HIS A 341 -24.76 -18.81 4.78
N ALA A 342 -25.27 -19.13 3.58
CA ALA A 342 -25.29 -18.24 2.43
C ALA A 342 -23.91 -17.63 2.06
N ALA A 343 -22.80 -18.29 2.42
CA ALA A 343 -21.44 -17.76 2.25
C ALA A 343 -21.16 -17.31 0.81
N PHE A 344 -21.58 -18.05 -0.20
CA PHE A 344 -21.45 -17.74 -1.64
C PHE A 344 -22.80 -17.57 -2.33
N TYR A 345 -23.84 -17.19 -1.58
CA TYR A 345 -25.18 -16.95 -2.14
C TYR A 345 -25.13 -15.88 -3.23
N GLY A 346 -25.70 -16.19 -4.39
CA GLY A 346 -25.80 -15.22 -5.50
C GLY A 346 -24.49 -14.96 -6.24
N CYS A 347 -23.47 -15.81 -6.09
CA CYS A 347 -22.27 -15.79 -6.95
C CYS A 347 -22.65 -16.32 -8.35
N THR A 348 -23.38 -15.49 -9.11
CA THR A 348 -24.11 -15.93 -10.32
C THR A 348 -23.21 -16.37 -11.47
N TYR A 349 -21.94 -15.90 -11.51
CA TYR A 349 -20.96 -16.28 -12.53
C TYR A 349 -20.05 -17.43 -12.10
N LEU A 350 -20.24 -17.99 -10.92
CA LEU A 350 -19.44 -19.10 -10.42
C LEU A 350 -19.69 -20.35 -11.29
N THR A 351 -18.62 -20.85 -11.95
CA THR A 351 -18.67 -21.98 -12.86
C THR A 351 -18.04 -23.25 -12.29
N GLU A 352 -17.13 -23.08 -11.34
CA GLU A 352 -16.37 -24.18 -10.75
C GLU A 352 -16.10 -23.93 -9.27
N ILE A 353 -16.23 -24.99 -8.45
CA ILE A 353 -15.91 -25.00 -7.03
C ILE A 353 -14.97 -26.16 -6.75
N THR A 354 -13.91 -25.89 -5.97
CA THR A 354 -13.09 -26.94 -5.36
C THR A 354 -13.20 -26.86 -3.86
N LEU A 355 -13.73 -27.92 -3.25
CA LEU A 355 -13.79 -28.11 -1.80
C LEU A 355 -12.62 -28.97 -1.31
N PRO A 356 -11.93 -28.60 -0.21
CA PRO A 356 -10.76 -29.31 0.29
C PRO A 356 -11.10 -30.65 0.93
N SER A 357 -10.08 -31.45 1.21
CA SER A 357 -10.23 -32.70 1.96
C SER A 357 -10.70 -32.51 3.41
N SER A 358 -10.45 -31.33 3.97
CA SER A 358 -10.75 -30.96 5.35
C SER A 358 -12.20 -30.53 5.58
N VAL A 359 -12.99 -30.22 4.52
CA VAL A 359 -14.34 -29.68 4.68
C VAL A 359 -15.28 -30.72 5.31
N GLN A 360 -16.00 -30.27 6.34
CA GLN A 360 -16.97 -31.10 7.09
C GLN A 360 -18.39 -30.65 6.86
N GLU A 361 -18.62 -29.35 6.66
CA GLU A 361 -19.95 -28.80 6.47
C GLU A 361 -19.99 -27.65 5.48
N VAL A 362 -21.03 -27.64 4.64
CA VAL A 362 -21.46 -26.47 3.88
C VAL A 362 -22.90 -26.16 4.29
N ALA A 363 -23.07 -25.08 5.01
CA ALA A 363 -24.34 -24.71 5.62
C ALA A 363 -25.45 -24.41 4.59
N ASP A 364 -26.67 -24.21 5.10
CA ASP A 364 -27.84 -23.92 4.28
C ASP A 364 -27.61 -22.65 3.42
N ASN A 365 -28.05 -22.69 2.18
CA ASN A 365 -27.84 -21.68 1.14
C ASN A 365 -26.36 -21.38 0.78
N GLY A 366 -25.38 -22.13 1.25
CA GLY A 366 -23.94 -21.86 1.06
C GLY A 366 -23.53 -21.47 -0.36
N PHE A 367 -24.09 -22.16 -1.37
CA PHE A 367 -23.90 -21.88 -2.79
C PHE A 367 -25.24 -21.70 -3.54
N ALA A 368 -26.27 -21.22 -2.86
CA ALA A 368 -27.56 -20.96 -3.51
C ALA A 368 -27.45 -19.87 -4.57
N LEU A 369 -28.27 -19.96 -5.62
CA LEU A 369 -28.30 -19.03 -6.77
C LEU A 369 -26.99 -18.94 -7.56
N CYS A 370 -26.08 -19.90 -7.43
CA CYS A 370 -24.91 -20.04 -8.31
C CYS A 370 -25.32 -20.69 -9.65
N GLY A 371 -26.21 -20.02 -10.40
CA GLY A 371 -26.89 -20.61 -11.56
C GLY A 371 -26.01 -21.00 -12.75
N LYS A 372 -24.76 -20.51 -12.82
CA LYS A 372 -23.79 -20.87 -13.86
C LYS A 372 -22.85 -21.99 -13.45
N LEU A 373 -23.02 -22.60 -12.27
CA LEU A 373 -22.15 -23.68 -11.81
C LEU A 373 -22.23 -24.87 -12.77
N GLN A 374 -21.08 -25.34 -13.23
CA GLN A 374 -20.93 -26.39 -14.23
C GLN A 374 -20.31 -27.66 -13.68
N LYS A 375 -19.44 -27.55 -12.67
CA LYS A 375 -18.75 -28.68 -12.04
C LYS A 375 -18.28 -28.36 -10.64
N MET A 376 -18.09 -29.38 -9.84
CA MET A 376 -17.50 -29.31 -8.51
C MET A 376 -16.43 -30.41 -8.35
N HIS A 377 -15.37 -30.08 -7.65
CA HIS A 377 -14.39 -31.02 -7.14
C HIS A 377 -14.49 -31.06 -5.61
N VAL A 378 -14.74 -32.22 -5.05
CA VAL A 378 -14.85 -32.41 -3.60
C VAL A 378 -13.83 -33.45 -3.16
N LYS A 379 -12.76 -33.01 -2.51
CA LYS A 379 -11.61 -33.86 -2.13
C LYS A 379 -11.84 -34.62 -0.83
N ALA A 380 -12.94 -34.37 -0.12
CA ALA A 380 -13.23 -34.99 1.16
C ALA A 380 -13.54 -36.49 1.03
N LEU A 381 -12.89 -37.32 1.86
CA LEU A 381 -13.11 -38.79 1.93
C LEU A 381 -14.41 -39.16 2.66
N VAL A 382 -15.01 -38.24 3.38
CA VAL A 382 -16.35 -38.39 3.97
C VAL A 382 -17.20 -37.28 3.35
N PRO A 383 -18.39 -37.59 2.79
CA PRO A 383 -19.25 -36.56 2.23
C PRO A 383 -19.51 -35.44 3.24
N PRO A 384 -19.14 -34.18 2.95
CA PRO A 384 -19.45 -33.07 3.83
C PRO A 384 -20.95 -32.95 4.06
N THR A 385 -21.35 -32.57 5.25
CA THR A 385 -22.76 -32.27 5.54
C THR A 385 -23.23 -31.12 4.67
N ILE A 386 -24.28 -31.35 3.90
CA ILE A 386 -25.00 -30.33 3.14
C ILE A 386 -26.50 -30.44 3.46
N HIS A 387 -27.25 -29.38 3.17
CA HIS A 387 -28.64 -29.25 3.47
C HIS A 387 -29.51 -29.12 2.21
N SER A 388 -30.82 -29.21 2.34
CA SER A 388 -31.74 -29.15 1.20
C SER A 388 -31.61 -27.90 0.35
N LYS A 389 -31.17 -26.78 0.94
CA LYS A 389 -31.00 -25.48 0.26
C LYS A 389 -29.55 -25.09 0.02
N THR A 390 -28.55 -25.89 0.44
CA THR A 390 -27.12 -25.54 0.26
C THR A 390 -26.82 -25.11 -1.18
N PHE A 391 -27.42 -25.80 -2.17
CA PHE A 391 -27.30 -25.51 -3.59
C PHE A 391 -28.66 -25.16 -4.22
N TYR A 392 -29.50 -24.38 -3.54
CA TYR A 392 -30.79 -23.94 -4.07
C TYR A 392 -30.62 -23.19 -5.41
N GLU A 393 -31.46 -23.49 -6.43
CA GLU A 393 -31.36 -22.93 -7.79
C GLU A 393 -30.05 -23.28 -8.55
N VAL A 394 -29.32 -24.31 -8.12
CA VAL A 394 -28.18 -24.88 -8.87
C VAL A 394 -28.64 -26.13 -9.63
N ASN A 395 -28.17 -26.26 -10.88
CA ASN A 395 -28.47 -27.45 -11.72
C ASN A 395 -27.88 -28.73 -11.09
N ARG A 396 -28.74 -29.67 -10.69
CA ARG A 396 -28.31 -30.93 -10.07
C ARG A 396 -27.69 -31.93 -11.04
N LYS A 397 -27.73 -31.68 -12.34
CA LYS A 397 -27.15 -32.59 -13.37
C LYS A 397 -25.68 -32.27 -13.67
N ILE A 398 -25.03 -31.39 -12.93
CA ILE A 398 -23.61 -31.10 -13.06
C ILE A 398 -22.77 -32.22 -12.44
N PRO A 399 -21.57 -32.51 -13.01
CA PRO A 399 -20.64 -33.46 -12.41
C PRO A 399 -20.06 -32.95 -11.10
N VAL A 400 -19.98 -33.86 -10.14
CA VAL A 400 -19.26 -33.70 -8.88
C VAL A 400 -18.18 -34.75 -8.83
N TYR A 401 -16.94 -34.32 -8.97
CA TYR A 401 -15.79 -35.20 -8.95
C TYR A 401 -15.37 -35.43 -7.49
N VAL A 402 -15.25 -36.69 -7.11
CA VAL A 402 -14.89 -37.13 -5.74
C VAL A 402 -13.79 -38.19 -5.82
N PRO A 403 -13.02 -38.45 -4.75
CA PRO A 403 -12.06 -39.56 -4.73
C PRO A 403 -12.75 -40.88 -5.06
N ASP A 404 -12.12 -41.75 -5.86
CA ASP A 404 -12.74 -42.99 -6.40
C ASP A 404 -13.22 -43.91 -5.30
N GLU A 405 -12.51 -44.00 -4.19
CA GLU A 405 -12.80 -44.87 -3.05
C GLU A 405 -14.10 -44.54 -2.32
N VAL A 406 -14.61 -43.30 -2.47
CA VAL A 406 -15.81 -42.81 -1.74
C VAL A 406 -17.00 -42.48 -2.67
N VAL A 407 -16.93 -42.81 -3.93
CA VAL A 407 -18.02 -42.57 -4.90
C VAL A 407 -19.37 -43.10 -4.42
N GLU A 408 -19.38 -44.32 -3.85
CA GLU A 408 -20.62 -44.93 -3.37
C GLU A 408 -21.16 -44.26 -2.09
N ASP A 409 -20.30 -43.72 -1.24
CA ASP A 409 -20.73 -42.97 -0.05
C ASP A 409 -21.44 -41.70 -0.46
N TYR A 410 -20.90 -40.93 -1.46
CA TYR A 410 -21.58 -39.74 -1.98
C TYR A 410 -22.90 -40.08 -2.71
N LYS A 411 -22.98 -41.19 -3.40
CA LYS A 411 -24.24 -41.66 -4.01
C LYS A 411 -25.27 -42.15 -2.99
N ALA A 412 -24.85 -42.57 -1.80
CA ALA A 412 -25.72 -42.95 -0.69
C ALA A 412 -26.23 -41.75 0.14
N ASP A 413 -25.51 -40.63 0.11
CA ASP A 413 -25.88 -39.43 0.85
C ASP A 413 -27.20 -38.84 0.33
N PRO A 414 -28.11 -38.40 1.25
CA PRO A 414 -29.45 -37.94 0.88
C PRO A 414 -29.49 -36.73 -0.03
N TYR A 415 -28.48 -35.86 -0.01
CA TYR A 415 -28.43 -34.64 -0.79
C TYR A 415 -27.38 -34.68 -1.92
N TRP A 416 -26.17 -35.27 -1.68
CA TRP A 416 -25.15 -35.40 -2.72
C TRP A 416 -25.60 -36.29 -3.88
N LYS A 417 -26.38 -37.33 -3.63
CA LYS A 417 -26.94 -38.21 -4.67
C LYS A 417 -27.76 -37.51 -5.76
N GLU A 418 -28.20 -36.29 -5.52
CA GLU A 418 -28.94 -35.50 -6.50
C GLU A 418 -28.07 -35.03 -7.65
N PHE A 419 -26.73 -35.02 -7.46
CA PHE A 419 -25.73 -34.64 -8.47
C PHE A 419 -25.21 -35.84 -9.25
N LEU A 420 -24.52 -35.58 -10.37
CA LEU A 420 -23.80 -36.59 -11.13
C LEU A 420 -22.44 -36.87 -10.45
N ILE A 421 -22.41 -37.87 -9.55
CA ILE A 421 -21.20 -38.26 -8.81
C ILE A 421 -20.26 -39.08 -9.72
N ILE A 422 -19.01 -38.64 -9.87
CA ILE A 422 -17.97 -39.24 -10.72
C ILE A 422 -16.67 -39.35 -9.91
N GLY A 423 -16.00 -40.51 -9.99
CA GLY A 423 -14.66 -40.67 -9.43
C GLY A 423 -13.62 -39.88 -10.23
N GLU A 424 -12.64 -39.25 -9.56
CA GLU A 424 -11.64 -38.38 -10.21
C GLU A 424 -10.82 -39.11 -11.27
N ASN A 425 -10.42 -40.38 -11.05
CA ASN A 425 -9.66 -41.18 -12.02
C ASN A 425 -10.52 -41.79 -13.10
N THR A 426 -11.79 -42.11 -12.80
CA THR A 426 -12.74 -42.65 -13.80
C THR A 426 -13.17 -41.59 -14.82
N ALA A 427 -13.04 -40.31 -14.52
CA ALA A 427 -13.28 -39.22 -15.49
C ALA A 427 -12.29 -39.24 -16.67
N VAL A 428 -11.09 -39.78 -16.45
CA VAL A 428 -10.05 -39.90 -17.49
C VAL A 428 -10.38 -41.00 -18.45
N ASP A 429 -11.03 -42.10 -18.01
CA ASP A 429 -11.38 -43.27 -18.83
C ASP A 429 -12.63 -43.04 -19.69
N ASN A 430 -13.51 -42.08 -19.33
CA ASN A 430 -14.79 -41.86 -20.02
C ASN A 430 -14.78 -40.80 -21.13
N ILE A 431 -13.64 -40.20 -21.48
CA ILE A 431 -13.49 -39.41 -22.71
C ILE A 431 -13.29 -40.43 -23.88
N GLN A 432 -14.27 -41.26 -24.14
CA GLN A 432 -14.36 -41.98 -25.41
C GLN A 432 -14.82 -40.99 -26.48
N SER A 433 -13.86 -40.46 -27.22
CA SER A 433 -14.14 -39.93 -28.56
C SER A 433 -14.62 -41.08 -29.42
N PRO A 434 -15.77 -41.02 -30.12
CA PRO A 434 -16.37 -42.16 -30.82
C PRO A 434 -15.53 -42.75 -31.94
N ASN A 435 -14.36 -42.24 -32.30
CA ASN A 435 -13.58 -42.70 -33.45
C ASN A 435 -12.06 -42.44 -33.35
N ALA A 436 -11.38 -42.92 -32.33
CA ALA A 436 -9.92 -42.88 -32.36
C ALA A 436 -9.30 -44.17 -31.80
N ASN A 437 -8.77 -45.01 -32.70
CA ASN A 437 -7.87 -46.11 -32.36
C ASN A 437 -6.55 -45.54 -31.77
N GLY A 438 -6.52 -45.20 -30.50
CA GLY A 438 -5.32 -44.74 -29.82
C GLY A 438 -5.38 -45.10 -28.32
N GLU A 439 -4.27 -45.59 -27.80
CA GLU A 439 -4.10 -45.87 -26.37
C GLU A 439 -3.88 -44.57 -25.63
N LYS A 440 -4.60 -44.34 -24.53
CA LYS A 440 -4.44 -43.16 -23.68
C LYS A 440 -3.54 -43.51 -22.49
N ILE A 441 -2.53 -42.71 -22.27
CA ILE A 441 -1.64 -42.86 -21.10
C ILE A 441 -1.57 -41.55 -20.34
N PHE A 442 -1.39 -41.64 -19.02
CA PHE A 442 -1.12 -40.50 -18.17
C PHE A 442 0.35 -40.53 -17.79
N ARG A 443 1.12 -39.50 -18.16
CA ARG A 443 2.54 -39.40 -17.86
C ARG A 443 2.89 -37.98 -17.43
N ASP A 444 3.58 -37.84 -16.29
CA ASP A 444 4.03 -36.56 -15.74
C ASP A 444 2.90 -35.53 -15.58
N GLY A 445 1.71 -35.96 -15.12
CA GLY A 445 0.56 -35.08 -14.92
C GLY A 445 -0.17 -34.65 -16.21
N GLN A 446 0.16 -35.24 -17.36
CA GLN A 446 -0.46 -34.89 -18.63
C GLN A 446 -1.11 -36.13 -19.30
N LEU A 447 -2.31 -35.95 -19.84
CA LEU A 447 -2.97 -36.94 -20.67
C LEU A 447 -2.33 -36.94 -22.05
N LEU A 448 -1.82 -38.10 -22.45
CA LEU A 448 -1.20 -38.34 -23.76
C LEU A 448 -1.98 -39.42 -24.52
N ILE A 449 -2.02 -39.32 -25.83
CA ILE A 449 -2.64 -40.27 -26.73
C ILE A 449 -1.54 -40.95 -27.56
N ILE A 450 -1.41 -42.27 -27.43
CA ILE A 450 -0.51 -43.07 -28.30
C ILE A 450 -1.31 -43.54 -29.52
N ARG A 451 -0.86 -43.15 -30.70
CA ARG A 451 -1.44 -43.57 -31.96
C ARG A 451 -0.32 -43.90 -32.94
N ASP A 452 -0.40 -45.06 -33.59
CA ASP A 452 0.58 -45.55 -34.58
C ASP A 452 2.05 -45.49 -34.05
N GLY A 453 2.23 -45.83 -32.76
CA GLY A 453 3.55 -45.81 -32.10
C GLY A 453 4.10 -44.42 -31.75
N LYS A 454 3.32 -43.36 -31.90
CA LYS A 454 3.65 -41.99 -31.56
C LYS A 454 2.77 -41.47 -30.43
N THR A 455 3.32 -40.55 -29.63
CA THR A 455 2.64 -39.93 -28.49
C THR A 455 2.17 -38.53 -28.87
N TYR A 456 0.93 -38.19 -28.60
CA TYR A 456 0.35 -36.87 -28.86
C TYR A 456 -0.23 -36.28 -27.57
N ASN A 457 -0.19 -34.96 -27.41
CA ASN A 457 -0.94 -34.28 -26.36
C ASN A 457 -2.43 -34.14 -26.72
N VAL A 458 -3.26 -33.66 -25.81
CA VAL A 458 -4.71 -33.49 -26.02
C VAL A 458 -5.08 -32.50 -27.12
N MET A 459 -4.13 -31.68 -27.59
CA MET A 459 -4.30 -30.79 -28.75
C MET A 459 -3.86 -31.44 -30.07
N GLY A 460 -3.47 -32.72 -30.07
CA GLY A 460 -3.04 -33.44 -31.25
C GLY A 460 -1.60 -33.15 -31.68
N MET A 461 -0.78 -32.52 -30.88
CA MET A 461 0.64 -32.30 -31.19
C MET A 461 1.48 -33.48 -30.72
N GLU A 462 2.39 -33.97 -31.60
CA GLU A 462 3.33 -35.07 -31.27
C GLU A 462 4.29 -34.62 -30.16
N VAL A 463 4.37 -35.41 -29.08
CA VAL A 463 5.26 -35.23 -27.95
C VAL A 463 6.37 -36.26 -28.02
N LYS A 464 7.63 -35.81 -28.06
CA LYS A 464 8.79 -36.70 -28.15
C LYS A 464 9.19 -37.25 -26.77
#